data_e684d4ac6b1c97fb90acc4922d82cbb3
#
_entry.id   e684d4ac6b1c97fb90acc4922d82cbb3
#
_cell.length_a   1.000
_cell.length_b   1.000
_cell.length_c   1.000
_cell.angle_alpha   90.00
_cell.angle_beta   90.00
_cell.angle_gamma   90.00
#
_symmetry.space_group_name_H-M   'P 1'
#
loop_
_entity.id
_entity.type
_entity.pdbx_description
1 polymer ?
#
loop_
_entity_poly.entity_id
_entity_poly.type
_entity_poly.pdbx_seq_one_letter_code
_entity_poly.pdbx_strand_id
1 'polypeptide(L)'
;MTILKTIFQIVTLLEVQADFLWLLNGDWRWYLLSGGEESPATLSISVDRYMEHHYDLDIFSVQPGPAVLLSKNALLSANEDWTEACITLLDGKEDGLEGALIAAIMTHLSTRGGLMLHTSLVDYQGKGILFVGPSGIGKTTQAELWMKYRDAIIINGDMALVGEKDGSFTGYGCPWHGSSPYCENRQVPLAGIIVLEQAKENTLERLHGVTMIERMMRNIFLPHWYQKGAEAAMETVDHLLSTVPVYLLKCRPDEEAVAMVERALFESND
;
A
#
# COMPACT_ATOMS: atom_id res chain seq x y z
N MET A 1 -4.47 28.25 -0.80
CA MET A 1 -3.53 27.11 -0.77
C MET A 1 -3.86 26.33 0.48
N THR A 2 -4.55 25.22 0.38
CA THR A 2 -4.90 24.36 1.52
C THR A 2 -3.93 23.17 1.48
N ILE A 3 -3.25 22.93 2.56
CA ILE A 3 -2.31 21.84 2.73
C ILE A 3 -3.10 20.65 3.25
N LEU A 4 -3.16 19.57 2.48
CA LEU A 4 -3.66 18.30 2.93
C LEU A 4 -2.57 17.59 3.71
N LYS A 5 -2.75 17.47 5.01
CA LYS A 5 -1.93 16.60 5.82
C LYS A 5 -2.63 15.25 5.94
N THR A 6 -2.11 14.22 5.31
CA THR A 6 -2.64 12.87 5.48
C THR A 6 -1.68 12.08 6.38
N ILE A 7 -2.20 11.38 7.34
CA ILE A 7 -1.43 10.37 8.05
C ILE A 7 -1.75 9.02 7.41
N PHE A 8 -0.84 8.57 6.59
CA PHE A 8 -0.50 7.14 6.67
C PHE A 8 0.28 7.01 7.97
N GLN A 9 -0.18 6.26 8.93
CA GLN A 9 0.51 6.17 10.22
C GLN A 9 1.95 5.66 10.11
N ILE A 10 2.33 5.18 8.93
CA ILE A 10 3.68 4.79 8.54
C ILE A 10 4.46 5.92 7.85
N VAL A 11 3.76 6.83 7.18
CA VAL A 11 4.32 8.02 6.54
C VAL A 11 3.71 9.21 7.22
N THR A 12 4.43 9.81 8.08
CA THR A 12 4.03 11.07 8.67
C THR A 12 3.94 12.13 7.59
N LEU A 13 2.76 12.61 7.34
CA LEU A 13 2.42 13.79 6.58
C LEU A 13 2.78 13.80 5.09
N LEU A 14 1.78 13.51 4.29
CA LEU A 14 1.74 13.92 2.89
C LEU A 14 1.12 15.33 2.83
N GLU A 15 1.87 16.30 2.35
CA GLU A 15 1.38 17.64 2.07
C GLU A 15 1.02 17.76 0.59
N VAL A 16 -0.26 17.86 0.25
CA VAL A 16 -0.74 18.08 -1.13
C VAL A 16 -1.44 19.43 -1.22
N GLN A 17 -1.20 20.18 -2.27
CA GLN A 17 -1.88 21.45 -2.49
C GLN A 17 -3.38 21.28 -2.67
N ALA A 18 -4.17 22.14 -2.06
CA ALA A 18 -5.62 22.01 -1.90
C ALA A 18 -6.47 22.07 -3.16
N ASP A 19 -5.96 22.67 -4.20
CA ASP A 19 -6.73 22.83 -5.45
C ASP A 19 -7.08 21.50 -6.11
N PHE A 20 -6.55 20.40 -5.55
CA PHE A 20 -6.73 19.03 -6.02
C PHE A 20 -7.51 18.12 -5.05
N LEU A 21 -8.09 18.67 -3.98
CA LEU A 21 -8.87 17.89 -2.99
C LEU A 21 -9.99 17.06 -3.59
N TRP A 22 -10.61 17.54 -4.65
CA TRP A 22 -11.69 16.87 -5.36
C TRP A 22 -11.20 15.70 -6.22
N LEU A 23 -9.89 15.67 -6.58
CA LEU A 23 -9.25 14.57 -7.29
C LEU A 23 -8.95 13.38 -6.40
N LEU A 24 -8.71 13.65 -5.15
CA LEU A 24 -8.53 12.66 -4.13
C LEU A 24 -9.92 12.23 -3.70
N ASN A 25 -10.50 11.26 -4.38
CA ASN A 25 -11.84 10.71 -4.13
C ASN A 25 -12.24 10.72 -2.67
N GLY A 26 -13.54 10.70 -2.37
CA GLY A 26 -14.10 10.86 -1.03
C GLY A 26 -13.44 10.05 0.10
N ASP A 27 -12.67 9.02 -0.23
CA ASP A 27 -11.98 8.12 0.70
C ASP A 27 -10.70 8.72 1.31
N TRP A 28 -10.03 9.66 0.63
CA TRP A 28 -8.90 10.39 1.20
C TRP A 28 -9.28 11.22 2.43
N ARG A 29 -10.55 11.62 2.58
CA ARG A 29 -11.06 12.34 3.76
C ARG A 29 -10.79 11.62 5.08
N TRP A 30 -10.73 10.28 5.06
CA TRP A 30 -10.48 9.45 6.24
C TRP A 30 -9.01 9.48 6.69
N TYR A 31 -8.14 9.97 5.81
CA TYR A 31 -6.70 10.08 6.02
C TYR A 31 -6.27 11.53 6.29
N LEU A 32 -7.22 12.47 6.33
CA LEU A 32 -6.95 13.87 6.65
C LEU A 32 -6.74 14.06 8.15
N LEU A 33 -5.69 14.81 8.51
CA LEU A 33 -5.51 15.26 9.88
C LEU A 33 -6.57 16.31 10.25
N SER A 34 -7.31 16.07 11.29
CA SER A 34 -8.08 17.10 11.98
C SER A 34 -7.10 18.01 12.74
N GLY A 35 -6.91 19.20 12.23
CA GLY A 35 -6.02 20.28 12.63
C GLY A 35 -5.31 20.18 13.99
N GLY A 36 -4.02 20.47 14.02
CA GLY A 36 -3.26 20.81 15.21
C GLY A 36 -2.00 20.00 15.51
N GLU A 37 -1.71 18.90 14.80
CA GLU A 37 -0.44 18.21 14.97
C GLU A 37 0.62 18.81 14.07
N GLU A 38 1.54 19.56 14.65
CA GLU A 38 2.72 20.12 14.00
C GLU A 38 3.84 19.05 13.95
N SER A 39 3.67 18.01 13.19
CA SER A 39 4.78 17.15 12.81
C SER A 39 5.29 17.55 11.42
N PRO A 40 6.61 17.64 11.19
CA PRO A 40 7.14 17.93 9.87
C PRO A 40 6.73 16.80 8.90
N ALA A 41 6.35 17.18 7.68
CA ALA A 41 6.07 16.21 6.63
C ALA A 41 7.33 15.38 6.34
N THR A 42 7.18 14.06 6.22
CA THR A 42 8.29 13.20 5.78
C THR A 42 8.35 13.11 4.26
N LEU A 43 7.24 13.39 3.60
CA LEU A 43 7.13 13.53 2.15
C LEU A 43 6.23 14.71 1.80
N SER A 44 6.78 15.66 1.06
CA SER A 44 6.04 16.79 0.49
C SER A 44 5.84 16.57 -1.01
N ILE A 45 4.58 16.62 -1.47
CA ILE A 45 4.26 16.52 -2.90
C ILE A 45 3.58 17.81 -3.36
N SER A 46 4.19 18.52 -4.31
CA SER A 46 3.54 19.59 -5.05
C SER A 46 2.90 19.04 -6.32
N VAL A 47 1.75 19.60 -6.70
CA VAL A 47 1.07 19.24 -7.95
C VAL A 47 0.84 20.50 -8.76
N ASP A 48 1.47 20.58 -9.93
CA ASP A 48 1.40 21.68 -10.85
C ASP A 48 0.62 21.30 -12.11
N ARG A 49 -0.02 22.29 -12.76
CA ARG A 49 -0.69 22.10 -14.05
C ARG A 49 0.05 22.83 -15.14
N TYR A 50 0.44 22.11 -16.16
CA TYR A 50 0.96 22.66 -17.38
C TYR A 50 -0.19 22.89 -18.38
N MET A 51 -0.46 24.15 -18.72
CA MET A 51 -1.47 24.53 -19.73
C MET A 51 -0.78 25.04 -20.98
N GLU A 52 -1.13 24.54 -22.12
CA GLU A 52 -0.51 24.64 -23.44
C GLU A 52 -0.47 26.05 -24.07
N HIS A 53 -0.04 27.10 -23.39
CA HIS A 53 0.00 28.45 -23.98
C HIS A 53 1.38 29.07 -24.21
N HIS A 54 2.46 28.44 -23.83
CA HIS A 54 3.79 28.86 -24.17
C HIS A 54 4.74 27.69 -24.38
N TYR A 55 5.14 27.44 -25.62
CA TYR A 55 6.30 26.62 -25.96
C TYR A 55 7.60 27.40 -25.61
N ASP A 56 7.84 27.73 -24.37
CA ASP A 56 9.15 28.10 -23.91
C ASP A 56 9.81 26.84 -23.35
N LEU A 57 10.85 26.40 -24.06
CA LEU A 57 11.64 25.21 -23.67
C LEU A 57 12.39 25.40 -22.32
N ASP A 58 12.28 26.55 -21.70
CA ASP A 58 12.79 26.82 -20.34
C ASP A 58 11.95 26.16 -19.21
N ILE A 59 10.82 25.53 -19.53
CA ILE A 59 9.92 24.89 -18.57
C ILE A 59 10.49 23.56 -18.07
N PHE A 60 11.44 22.98 -18.71
CA PHE A 60 12.20 21.84 -18.21
C PHE A 60 13.32 22.22 -17.25
N SER A 61 13.19 23.29 -16.48
CA SER A 61 13.89 23.39 -15.20
C SER A 61 13.25 22.43 -14.16
N VAL A 62 13.01 21.20 -14.58
CA VAL A 62 12.90 20.08 -13.65
C VAL A 62 14.19 20.13 -12.86
N GLN A 63 14.11 20.50 -11.58
CA GLN A 63 15.24 20.35 -10.68
C GLN A 63 15.83 18.97 -10.98
N PRO A 64 17.12 18.85 -11.30
CA PRO A 64 17.69 17.55 -11.65
C PRO A 64 17.65 16.65 -10.42
N GLY A 65 16.50 16.03 -10.23
CA GLY A 65 16.32 14.94 -9.29
C GLY A 65 16.64 13.63 -9.99
N PRO A 66 17.02 12.58 -9.26
CA PRO A 66 17.49 11.32 -9.84
C PRO A 66 16.40 10.52 -10.57
N ALA A 67 15.15 10.94 -10.51
CA ALA A 67 14.08 10.23 -11.19
C ALA A 67 13.04 11.17 -11.80
N VAL A 68 12.76 10.92 -13.06
CA VAL A 68 11.61 11.47 -13.78
C VAL A 68 10.78 10.31 -14.29
N LEU A 69 9.53 10.25 -13.85
CA LEU A 69 8.59 9.21 -14.23
C LEU A 69 7.40 9.83 -14.96
N LEU A 70 7.01 9.21 -16.06
CA LEU A 70 5.80 9.57 -16.78
C LEU A 70 4.71 8.52 -16.49
N SER A 71 3.62 8.97 -15.89
CA SER A 71 2.40 8.16 -15.69
C SER A 71 1.27 8.80 -16.48
N LYS A 72 0.94 8.25 -17.64
CA LYS A 72 -0.03 8.84 -18.59
C LYS A 72 0.30 10.34 -18.84
N ASN A 73 -0.56 11.24 -18.36
CA ASN A 73 -0.39 12.70 -18.50
C ASN A 73 0.17 13.37 -17.21
N ALA A 74 0.82 12.62 -16.35
CA ALA A 74 1.50 13.15 -15.16
C ALA A 74 2.99 12.86 -15.20
N LEU A 75 3.79 13.89 -15.04
CA LEU A 75 5.24 13.82 -14.90
C LEU A 75 5.58 13.92 -13.42
N LEU A 76 6.21 12.89 -12.87
CA LEU A 76 6.70 12.88 -11.49
C LEU A 76 8.20 13.12 -11.46
N SER A 77 8.64 14.10 -10.70
CA SER A 77 10.03 14.33 -10.34
C SER A 77 10.19 14.35 -8.82
N ALA A 78 11.35 13.96 -8.31
CA ALA A 78 11.62 13.96 -6.88
C ALA A 78 13.09 14.31 -6.60
N ASN A 79 13.38 14.75 -5.37
CA ASN A 79 14.74 14.91 -4.88
C ASN A 79 15.41 13.53 -4.62
N GLU A 80 16.71 13.55 -4.31
CA GLU A 80 17.50 12.32 -4.23
C GLU A 80 17.02 11.32 -3.16
N ASP A 81 16.49 11.81 -2.06
CA ASP A 81 16.03 11.00 -0.93
C ASP A 81 14.50 10.79 -0.88
N TRP A 82 13.80 11.26 -1.93
CA TRP A 82 12.33 11.13 -2.06
C TRP A 82 11.55 11.70 -0.87
N THR A 83 12.03 12.80 -0.32
CA THR A 83 11.30 13.57 0.71
C THR A 83 10.49 14.72 0.10
N GLU A 84 10.84 15.14 -1.10
CA GLU A 84 10.14 16.15 -1.88
C GLU A 84 9.89 15.63 -3.28
N ALA A 85 8.66 15.76 -3.76
CA ALA A 85 8.27 15.38 -5.10
C ALA A 85 7.40 16.46 -5.74
N CYS A 86 7.46 16.56 -7.07
CA CYS A 86 6.60 17.41 -7.87
C CYS A 86 5.90 16.55 -8.92
N ILE A 87 4.59 16.67 -9.02
CA ILE A 87 3.78 16.07 -10.08
C ILE A 87 3.30 17.18 -10.99
N THR A 88 3.72 17.15 -12.26
CA THR A 88 3.24 18.08 -13.28
C THR A 88 2.20 17.39 -14.15
N LEU A 89 0.98 17.90 -14.13
CA LEU A 89 -0.11 17.42 -14.98
C LEU A 89 -0.01 18.08 -16.36
N LEU A 90 0.14 17.24 -17.38
CA LEU A 90 0.25 17.66 -18.77
C LEU A 90 -1.13 17.87 -19.38
N ASP A 91 -1.30 18.93 -20.19
CA ASP A 91 -2.56 19.29 -20.85
C ASP A 91 -3.78 19.42 -19.91
N GLY A 92 -3.52 19.72 -18.62
CA GLY A 92 -4.56 19.81 -17.59
C GLY A 92 -5.30 18.50 -17.33
N LYS A 93 -4.81 17.36 -17.84
CA LYS A 93 -5.42 16.03 -17.64
C LYS A 93 -4.93 15.42 -16.33
N GLU A 94 -5.84 14.73 -15.66
CA GLU A 94 -5.63 14.19 -14.31
C GLU A 94 -5.48 12.67 -14.27
N ASP A 95 -5.62 12.01 -15.41
CA ASP A 95 -5.63 10.55 -15.54
C ASP A 95 -4.31 9.84 -15.19
N GLY A 96 -3.23 10.60 -14.93
CA GLY A 96 -1.94 10.10 -14.46
C GLY A 96 -1.64 10.42 -12.98
N LEU A 97 -2.44 11.27 -12.34
CA LEU A 97 -2.16 11.78 -10.99
C LEU A 97 -2.09 10.66 -9.95
N GLU A 98 -3.06 9.78 -9.92
CA GLU A 98 -3.10 8.67 -8.95
C GLU A 98 -1.86 7.77 -9.08
N GLY A 99 -1.48 7.40 -10.30
CA GLY A 99 -0.29 6.58 -10.54
C GLY A 99 1.00 7.28 -10.10
N ALA A 100 1.09 8.59 -10.30
CA ALA A 100 2.24 9.39 -9.87
C ALA A 100 2.30 9.51 -8.33
N LEU A 101 1.16 9.69 -7.66
CA LEU A 101 1.07 9.70 -6.20
C LEU A 101 1.49 8.34 -5.60
N ILE A 102 0.97 7.24 -6.15
CA ILE A 102 1.36 5.88 -5.74
C ILE A 102 2.87 5.69 -5.91
N ALA A 103 3.43 6.10 -7.05
CA ALA A 103 4.86 5.96 -7.32
C ALA A 103 5.71 6.76 -6.33
N ALA A 104 5.34 8.01 -6.03
CA ALA A 104 6.05 8.86 -5.08
C ALA A 104 6.04 8.24 -3.67
N ILE A 105 4.86 7.85 -3.19
CA ILE A 105 4.68 7.29 -1.84
C ILE A 105 5.37 5.94 -1.71
N MET A 106 5.21 5.05 -2.68
CA MET A 106 5.87 3.75 -2.69
C MET A 106 7.39 3.88 -2.64
N THR A 107 7.96 4.81 -3.43
CA THR A 107 9.41 5.02 -3.47
C THR A 107 9.91 5.64 -2.16
N HIS A 108 9.18 6.60 -1.61
CA HIS A 108 9.50 7.18 -0.30
C HIS A 108 9.47 6.11 0.81
N LEU A 109 8.45 5.25 0.82
CA LEU A 109 8.32 4.17 1.82
C LEU A 109 9.45 3.16 1.72
N SER A 110 9.84 2.78 0.49
CA SER A 110 10.81 1.71 0.27
C SER A 110 12.16 1.96 0.97
N THR A 111 12.61 3.22 1.03
CA THR A 111 13.85 3.62 1.72
C THR A 111 13.70 3.76 3.24
N ARG A 112 12.51 3.48 3.78
CA ARG A 112 12.15 3.65 5.20
C ARG A 112 11.55 2.39 5.82
N GLY A 113 11.86 1.23 5.24
CA GLY A 113 11.37 -0.06 5.74
C GLY A 113 9.87 -0.29 5.50
N GLY A 114 9.30 0.41 4.52
CA GLY A 114 7.89 0.26 4.14
C GLY A 114 7.72 -0.41 2.78
N LEU A 115 6.64 -1.16 2.64
CA LEU A 115 6.23 -1.85 1.42
C LEU A 115 4.78 -1.49 1.08
N MET A 116 4.45 -1.56 -0.20
CA MET A 116 3.09 -1.51 -0.70
C MET A 116 2.73 -2.85 -1.34
N LEU A 117 1.59 -3.42 -0.96
CA LEU A 117 1.16 -4.75 -1.38
C LEU A 117 -0.23 -4.72 -2.01
N HIS A 118 -0.42 -5.51 -3.05
CA HIS A 118 -1.74 -5.86 -3.58
C HIS A 118 -2.36 -6.98 -2.74
N THR A 119 -3.17 -6.60 -1.77
CA THR A 119 -3.66 -7.48 -0.71
C THR A 119 -4.97 -6.98 -0.13
N SER A 120 -5.78 -7.86 0.44
CA SER A 120 -6.78 -7.45 1.42
C SER A 120 -6.19 -7.54 2.81
N LEU A 121 -6.42 -6.52 3.65
CA LEU A 121 -5.97 -6.46 5.04
C LEU A 121 -7.18 -6.52 5.98
N VAL A 122 -7.14 -7.47 6.90
CA VAL A 122 -8.19 -7.70 7.89
C VAL A 122 -7.62 -7.57 9.30
N ASP A 123 -8.35 -6.92 10.18
CA ASP A 123 -8.09 -6.88 11.63
C ASP A 123 -9.02 -7.86 12.33
N TYR A 124 -8.46 -8.88 12.94
CA TYR A 124 -9.16 -9.81 13.82
C TYR A 124 -8.51 -9.79 15.20
N GLN A 125 -9.27 -9.38 16.20
CA GLN A 125 -8.81 -9.27 17.61
C GLN A 125 -7.52 -8.46 17.79
N GLY A 126 -7.35 -7.37 17.02
CA GLY A 126 -6.14 -6.53 17.08
C GLY A 126 -4.91 -7.15 16.41
N LYS A 127 -5.11 -8.16 15.55
CA LYS A 127 -4.06 -8.82 14.76
C LYS A 127 -4.43 -8.82 13.28
N GLY A 128 -3.46 -8.46 12.44
CA GLY A 128 -3.62 -8.30 11.01
C GLY A 128 -3.41 -9.58 10.23
N ILE A 129 -4.29 -9.85 9.28
CA ILE A 129 -4.15 -10.91 8.31
C ILE A 129 -4.11 -10.30 6.92
N LEU A 130 -3.06 -10.59 6.15
CA LEU A 130 -2.95 -10.22 4.75
C LEU A 130 -3.38 -11.39 3.85
N PHE A 131 -4.36 -11.16 2.96
CA PHE A 131 -4.73 -12.12 1.92
C PHE A 131 -4.12 -11.67 0.60
N VAL A 132 -3.21 -12.46 0.03
CA VAL A 132 -2.47 -12.14 -1.19
C VAL A 132 -2.73 -13.16 -2.30
N GLY A 133 -2.57 -12.72 -3.54
CA GLY A 133 -2.73 -13.54 -4.73
C GLY A 133 -3.18 -12.74 -5.95
N PRO A 134 -3.31 -13.37 -7.13
CA PRO A 134 -3.69 -12.70 -8.36
C PRO A 134 -5.02 -11.95 -8.26
N SER A 135 -5.24 -11.00 -9.17
CA SER A 135 -6.56 -10.36 -9.28
C SER A 135 -7.64 -11.39 -9.54
N GLY A 136 -8.79 -11.26 -8.86
CA GLY A 136 -9.91 -12.19 -9.00
C GLY A 136 -9.77 -13.52 -8.25
N ILE A 137 -8.68 -13.78 -7.52
CA ILE A 137 -8.47 -15.02 -6.78
C ILE A 137 -9.43 -15.20 -5.60
N GLY A 138 -10.00 -14.11 -5.06
CA GLY A 138 -10.92 -14.14 -3.93
C GLY A 138 -10.38 -13.46 -2.65
N LYS A 139 -9.43 -12.53 -2.75
CA LYS A 139 -8.90 -11.80 -1.58
C LYS A 139 -9.99 -11.10 -0.77
N THR A 140 -10.79 -10.27 -1.45
CA THR A 140 -11.92 -9.56 -0.82
C THR A 140 -12.97 -10.53 -0.31
N THR A 141 -13.24 -11.61 -1.03
CA THR A 141 -14.16 -12.68 -0.58
C THR A 141 -13.70 -13.32 0.73
N GLN A 142 -12.39 -13.63 0.86
CA GLN A 142 -11.86 -14.15 2.12
C GLN A 142 -11.98 -13.13 3.26
N ALA A 143 -11.67 -11.85 3.00
CA ALA A 143 -11.87 -10.79 3.97
C ALA A 143 -13.34 -10.70 4.44
N GLU A 144 -14.31 -10.78 3.51
CA GLU A 144 -15.75 -10.79 3.81
C GLU A 144 -16.20 -12.02 4.60
N LEU A 145 -15.59 -13.19 4.37
CA LEU A 145 -15.85 -14.38 5.18
C LEU A 145 -15.36 -14.19 6.62
N TRP A 146 -14.21 -13.56 6.83
CA TRP A 146 -13.72 -13.20 8.16
C TRP A 146 -14.64 -12.20 8.86
N MET A 147 -15.11 -11.18 8.15
CA MET A 147 -16.11 -10.25 8.68
C MET A 147 -17.39 -10.98 9.05
N LYS A 148 -17.88 -11.88 8.19
CA LYS A 148 -19.13 -12.60 8.39
C LYS A 148 -19.10 -13.60 9.54
N TYR A 149 -18.01 -14.36 9.68
CA TYR A 149 -17.96 -15.50 10.61
C TYR A 149 -17.18 -15.21 11.90
N ARG A 150 -16.41 -14.10 11.93
CA ARG A 150 -15.53 -13.74 13.05
C ARG A 150 -15.65 -12.29 13.49
N ASP A 151 -16.61 -11.54 12.93
CA ASP A 151 -16.78 -10.11 13.17
C ASP A 151 -15.50 -9.29 12.97
N ALA A 152 -14.62 -9.74 12.08
CA ALA A 152 -13.37 -9.08 11.76
C ALA A 152 -13.63 -7.78 10.99
N ILE A 153 -12.72 -6.81 11.10
CA ILE A 153 -12.81 -5.54 10.39
C ILE A 153 -11.97 -5.63 9.12
N ILE A 154 -12.55 -5.32 7.97
CA ILE A 154 -11.80 -5.21 6.72
C ILE A 154 -11.20 -3.80 6.65
N ILE A 155 -9.89 -3.70 6.82
CA ILE A 155 -9.17 -2.41 6.76
C ILE A 155 -9.07 -1.92 5.32
N ASN A 156 -8.69 -2.82 4.39
CA ASN A 156 -8.66 -2.52 2.96
C ASN A 156 -8.88 -3.79 2.13
N GLY A 157 -9.58 -3.67 1.02
CA GLY A 157 -9.96 -4.82 0.20
C GLY A 157 -9.05 -5.08 -1.01
N ASP A 158 -8.08 -4.20 -1.31
CA ASP A 158 -7.26 -4.30 -2.52
C ASP A 158 -5.80 -3.93 -2.33
N MET A 159 -5.47 -2.96 -1.46
CA MET A 159 -4.12 -2.47 -1.26
C MET A 159 -3.84 -2.15 0.21
N ALA A 160 -2.67 -2.51 0.70
CA ALA A 160 -2.22 -2.14 2.04
C ALA A 160 -0.75 -1.72 2.04
N LEU A 161 -0.40 -0.87 3.01
CA LEU A 161 0.99 -0.57 3.32
C LEU A 161 1.44 -1.49 4.46
N VAL A 162 2.70 -1.88 4.43
CA VAL A 162 3.31 -2.71 5.47
C VAL A 162 4.63 -2.09 5.87
N GLY A 163 4.92 -2.03 7.15
CA GLY A 163 6.18 -1.51 7.63
C GLY A 163 6.56 -2.07 8.98
N GLU A 164 7.84 -2.04 9.28
CA GLU A 164 8.36 -2.44 10.57
C GLU A 164 8.14 -1.33 11.60
N LYS A 165 7.65 -1.71 12.78
CA LYS A 165 7.51 -0.84 13.93
C LYS A 165 7.84 -1.62 15.19
N ASP A 166 8.78 -1.12 15.98
CA ASP A 166 9.17 -1.71 17.27
C ASP A 166 9.53 -3.21 17.19
N GLY A 167 10.21 -3.62 16.11
CA GLY A 167 10.64 -5.00 15.86
C GLY A 167 9.53 -5.94 15.38
N SER A 168 8.37 -5.41 15.02
CA SER A 168 7.25 -6.17 14.44
C SER A 168 6.70 -5.50 13.20
N PHE A 169 6.16 -6.29 12.29
CA PHE A 169 5.50 -5.75 11.10
C PHE A 169 4.07 -5.36 11.39
N THR A 170 3.70 -4.18 10.89
CA THR A 170 2.36 -3.61 11.01
C THR A 170 1.78 -3.38 9.62
N GLY A 171 0.53 -3.76 9.41
CA GLY A 171 -0.26 -3.45 8.24
C GLY A 171 -1.04 -2.16 8.45
N TYR A 172 -1.12 -1.34 7.40
CA TYR A 172 -1.80 -0.04 7.40
C TYR A 172 -2.77 0.03 6.25
N GLY A 173 -3.97 0.57 6.50
CA GLY A 173 -4.87 0.96 5.45
C GLY A 173 -4.32 2.12 4.63
N CYS A 174 -4.80 2.23 3.41
CA CYS A 174 -4.45 3.32 2.50
C CYS A 174 -5.69 3.72 1.68
N PRO A 175 -5.70 4.91 1.07
CA PRO A 175 -6.88 5.39 0.34
C PRO A 175 -7.12 4.66 -1.00
N TRP A 176 -6.21 3.82 -1.42
CA TRP A 176 -6.35 3.02 -2.64
C TRP A 176 -6.95 1.66 -2.31
N HIS A 177 -8.12 1.38 -2.84
CA HIS A 177 -8.88 0.16 -2.55
C HIS A 177 -9.50 -0.48 -3.81
N GLY A 178 -9.10 0.00 -5.00
CA GLY A 178 -9.59 -0.51 -6.28
C GLY A 178 -11.11 -0.40 -6.39
N SER A 179 -11.77 -1.50 -6.72
CA SER A 179 -13.24 -1.60 -6.76
C SER A 179 -13.86 -2.07 -5.44
N SER A 180 -13.05 -2.34 -4.43
CA SER A 180 -13.51 -2.75 -3.10
C SER A 180 -14.15 -1.57 -2.36
N PRO A 181 -15.25 -1.77 -1.58
CA PRO A 181 -15.84 -0.70 -0.78
C PRO A 181 -15.10 -0.47 0.55
N TYR A 182 -14.09 -1.27 0.87
CA TYR A 182 -13.43 -1.27 2.17
C TYR A 182 -12.17 -0.41 2.13
N CYS A 183 -12.15 0.63 3.00
CA CYS A 183 -11.08 1.61 3.07
C CYS A 183 -11.09 2.30 4.45
N GLU A 184 -10.30 1.80 5.38
CA GLU A 184 -10.23 2.29 6.76
C GLU A 184 -8.84 2.85 7.07
N ASN A 185 -8.75 4.04 7.68
CA ASN A 185 -7.50 4.58 8.20
C ASN A 185 -7.17 3.92 9.55
N ARG A 186 -6.68 2.69 9.48
CA ARG A 186 -6.38 1.85 10.63
C ARG A 186 -5.03 1.16 10.44
N GLN A 187 -4.38 0.84 11.56
CA GLN A 187 -3.16 0.03 11.59
C GLN A 187 -3.36 -1.18 12.50
N VAL A 188 -2.64 -2.26 12.19
CA VAL A 188 -2.72 -3.49 12.97
C VAL A 188 -1.42 -4.30 12.87
N PRO A 189 -0.85 -4.81 14.00
CA PRO A 189 0.30 -5.71 13.96
C PRO A 189 -0.04 -6.99 13.18
N LEU A 190 0.83 -7.43 12.27
CA LEU A 190 0.59 -8.60 11.44
C LEU A 190 0.73 -9.91 12.22
N ALA A 191 -0.29 -10.77 12.14
CA ALA A 191 -0.24 -12.15 12.61
C ALA A 191 0.22 -13.12 11.52
N GLY A 192 -0.11 -12.86 10.25
CA GLY A 192 0.25 -13.75 9.16
C GLY A 192 -0.15 -13.25 7.78
N ILE A 193 0.40 -13.92 6.78
CA ILE A 193 0.12 -13.68 5.36
C ILE A 193 -0.44 -14.97 4.76
N ILE A 194 -1.57 -14.87 4.08
CA ILE A 194 -2.27 -15.99 3.47
C ILE A 194 -2.25 -15.83 1.95
N VAL A 195 -1.48 -16.66 1.30
CA VAL A 195 -1.48 -16.78 -0.16
C VAL A 195 -2.68 -17.63 -0.57
N LEU A 196 -3.53 -17.12 -1.46
CA LEU A 196 -4.76 -17.79 -1.88
C LEU A 196 -4.58 -18.58 -3.17
N GLU A 197 -5.23 -19.75 -3.20
CA GLU A 197 -5.41 -20.58 -4.39
C GLU A 197 -6.80 -21.20 -4.36
N GLN A 198 -7.54 -21.15 -5.49
CA GLN A 198 -8.86 -21.78 -5.56
C GLN A 198 -8.74 -23.30 -5.66
N ALA A 199 -9.51 -24.02 -4.86
CA ALA A 199 -9.54 -25.48 -4.85
C ALA A 199 -10.92 -26.01 -4.49
N LYS A 200 -11.15 -27.32 -4.74
CA LYS A 200 -12.39 -27.99 -4.34
C LYS A 200 -12.41 -28.39 -2.87
N GLU A 201 -11.25 -28.54 -2.28
CA GLU A 201 -11.04 -28.92 -0.88
C GLU A 201 -10.17 -27.91 -0.19
N ASN A 202 -10.42 -27.67 1.10
CA ASN A 202 -9.64 -26.73 1.87
C ASN A 202 -8.37 -27.40 2.41
N THR A 203 -7.22 -26.78 2.15
CA THR A 203 -5.94 -27.20 2.74
C THR A 203 -5.15 -25.96 3.10
N LEU A 204 -4.39 -26.02 4.18
CA LEU A 204 -3.50 -24.95 4.64
C LEU A 204 -2.12 -25.54 4.89
N GLU A 205 -1.11 -24.97 4.26
CA GLU A 205 0.29 -25.35 4.45
C GLU A 205 1.17 -24.14 4.68
N ARG A 206 2.14 -24.24 5.57
CA ARG A 206 3.11 -23.17 5.79
C ARG A 206 4.11 -23.12 4.64
N LEU A 207 4.28 -21.95 4.05
CA LEU A 207 5.25 -21.74 2.97
C LEU A 207 6.63 -21.39 3.51
N HIS A 208 7.66 -21.85 2.78
CA HIS A 208 9.06 -21.60 3.07
C HIS A 208 9.88 -21.46 1.77
N GLY A 209 11.07 -20.86 1.88
CA GLY A 209 12.08 -20.83 0.84
C GLY A 209 11.59 -20.20 -0.46
N VAL A 210 12.05 -20.74 -1.59
CA VAL A 210 11.83 -20.16 -2.92
C VAL A 210 10.35 -20.06 -3.28
N THR A 211 9.56 -21.08 -2.98
CA THR A 211 8.10 -21.05 -3.28
C THR A 211 7.38 -19.92 -2.58
N MET A 212 7.75 -19.63 -1.32
CA MET A 212 7.21 -18.48 -0.58
C MET A 212 7.56 -17.17 -1.28
N ILE A 213 8.84 -16.99 -1.63
CA ILE A 213 9.34 -15.78 -2.29
C ILE A 213 8.63 -15.57 -3.63
N GLU A 214 8.56 -16.58 -4.49
CA GLU A 214 7.90 -16.48 -5.80
C GLU A 214 6.44 -16.05 -5.71
N ARG A 215 5.70 -16.59 -4.74
CA ARG A 215 4.28 -16.26 -4.55
C ARG A 215 4.10 -14.86 -3.98
N MET A 216 4.96 -14.44 -3.07
CA MET A 216 4.89 -13.12 -2.45
C MET A 216 5.29 -11.99 -3.39
N MET A 217 6.39 -12.15 -4.14
CA MET A 217 6.92 -11.12 -5.04
C MET A 217 5.93 -10.64 -6.10
N ARG A 218 4.96 -11.46 -6.47
CA ARG A 218 3.90 -11.10 -7.43
C ARG A 218 2.90 -10.09 -6.88
N ASN A 219 2.88 -9.88 -5.57
CA ASN A 219 1.92 -9.04 -4.86
C ASN A 219 2.59 -7.82 -4.21
N ILE A 220 3.89 -7.65 -4.35
CA ILE A 220 4.66 -6.55 -3.78
C ILE A 220 5.00 -5.57 -4.89
N PHE A 221 4.71 -4.29 -4.65
CA PHE A 221 5.11 -3.23 -5.56
C PHE A 221 6.53 -2.79 -5.25
N LEU A 222 7.39 -2.80 -6.28
CA LEU A 222 8.79 -2.38 -6.15
C LEU A 222 9.06 -1.15 -7.03
N PRO A 223 9.79 -0.14 -6.52
CA PRO A 223 10.14 1.06 -7.28
C PRO A 223 11.31 0.77 -8.25
N HIS A 224 11.04 0.04 -9.35
CA HIS A 224 12.05 -0.39 -10.34
C HIS A 224 12.83 0.76 -10.98
N TRP A 225 12.29 1.97 -10.96
CA TRP A 225 12.93 3.19 -11.47
C TRP A 225 13.95 3.81 -10.52
N TYR A 226 14.04 3.34 -9.29
CA TYR A 226 14.94 3.85 -8.26
C TYR A 226 15.69 2.71 -7.57
N GLN A 227 16.94 2.49 -8.00
CA GLN A 227 17.73 1.33 -7.58
C GLN A 227 17.86 1.22 -6.05
N LYS A 228 18.24 2.30 -5.36
CA LYS A 228 18.37 2.31 -3.89
C LYS A 228 17.06 1.94 -3.19
N GLY A 229 15.93 2.41 -3.71
CA GLY A 229 14.61 2.08 -3.17
C GLY A 229 14.23 0.62 -3.43
N ALA A 230 14.57 0.09 -4.61
CA ALA A 230 14.31 -1.31 -4.94
C ALA A 230 15.16 -2.26 -4.06
N GLU A 231 16.43 -1.94 -3.84
CA GLU A 231 17.34 -2.68 -2.96
C GLU A 231 16.82 -2.67 -1.50
N ALA A 232 16.50 -1.49 -0.96
CA ALA A 232 15.95 -1.36 0.39
C ALA A 232 14.59 -2.07 0.55
N ALA A 233 13.72 -2.02 -0.47
CA ALA A 233 12.48 -2.78 -0.47
C ALA A 233 12.73 -4.30 -0.41
N MET A 234 13.73 -4.80 -1.14
CA MET A 234 14.08 -6.22 -1.09
C MET A 234 14.61 -6.66 0.27
N GLU A 235 15.39 -5.83 0.96
CA GLU A 235 15.80 -6.07 2.35
C GLU A 235 14.60 -6.14 3.29
N THR A 236 13.65 -5.21 3.13
CA THR A 236 12.40 -5.20 3.91
C THR A 236 11.54 -6.44 3.62
N VAL A 237 11.48 -6.89 2.36
CA VAL A 237 10.79 -8.14 1.99
C VAL A 237 11.43 -9.35 2.67
N ASP A 238 12.76 -9.47 2.64
CA ASP A 238 13.47 -10.57 3.30
C ASP A 238 13.16 -10.61 4.80
N HIS A 239 13.20 -9.44 5.46
CA HIS A 239 12.86 -9.34 6.88
C HIS A 239 11.38 -9.65 7.15
N LEU A 240 10.44 -9.16 6.34
CA LEU A 240 9.01 -9.48 6.44
C LEU A 240 8.76 -10.99 6.35
N LEU A 241 9.34 -11.65 5.34
CA LEU A 241 9.12 -13.08 5.09
C LEU A 241 9.84 -13.98 6.09
N SER A 242 10.88 -13.49 6.77
CA SER A 242 11.54 -14.21 7.86
C SER A 242 10.82 -14.05 9.20
N THR A 243 10.05 -12.97 9.40
CA THR A 243 9.41 -12.61 10.67
C THR A 243 7.94 -13.01 10.72
N VAL A 244 7.19 -12.74 9.64
CA VAL A 244 5.74 -12.99 9.57
C VAL A 244 5.47 -14.33 8.90
N PRO A 245 4.71 -15.24 9.54
CA PRO A 245 4.42 -16.54 8.95
C PRO A 245 3.56 -16.41 7.68
N VAL A 246 3.94 -17.16 6.64
CA VAL A 246 3.25 -17.19 5.35
C VAL A 246 2.66 -18.57 5.14
N TYR A 247 1.37 -18.64 4.81
CA TYR A 247 0.67 -19.87 4.50
C TYR A 247 0.07 -19.86 3.10
N LEU A 248 0.00 -21.02 2.46
CA LEU A 248 -0.81 -21.24 1.27
C LEU A 248 -2.15 -21.84 1.69
N LEU A 249 -3.21 -21.11 1.46
CA LEU A 249 -4.58 -21.58 1.62
C LEU A 249 -5.14 -21.95 0.24
N LYS A 250 -5.26 -23.25 -0.03
CA LYS A 250 -6.06 -23.74 -1.15
C LYS A 250 -7.48 -23.91 -0.63
N CYS A 251 -8.44 -23.20 -1.22
CA CYS A 251 -9.78 -23.19 -0.60
C CYS A 251 -10.92 -22.95 -1.57
N ARG A 252 -12.09 -23.30 -1.10
CA ARG A 252 -13.39 -22.78 -1.50
C ARG A 252 -13.82 -21.66 -0.53
N PRO A 253 -14.78 -20.80 -0.91
CA PRO A 253 -15.20 -19.68 -0.07
C PRO A 253 -16.22 -20.12 1.00
N ASP A 254 -15.76 -20.71 2.10
CA ASP A 254 -16.61 -21.19 3.20
C ASP A 254 -16.00 -20.94 4.59
N GLU A 255 -16.77 -21.23 5.64
CA GLU A 255 -16.35 -21.05 7.03
C GLU A 255 -15.17 -21.95 7.42
N GLU A 256 -15.07 -23.14 6.83
CA GLU A 256 -13.98 -24.07 7.12
C GLU A 256 -12.61 -23.44 6.76
N ALA A 257 -12.53 -22.73 5.63
CA ALA A 257 -11.32 -22.00 5.24
C ALA A 257 -10.93 -20.95 6.29
N VAL A 258 -11.90 -20.21 6.85
CA VAL A 258 -11.68 -19.25 7.93
C VAL A 258 -11.15 -19.94 9.18
N ALA A 259 -11.81 -21.02 9.62
CA ALA A 259 -11.43 -21.78 10.82
C ALA A 259 -10.04 -22.42 10.72
N MET A 260 -9.60 -22.82 9.52
CA MET A 260 -8.25 -23.35 9.32
C MET A 260 -7.17 -22.29 9.55
N VAL A 261 -7.36 -21.10 9.00
CA VAL A 261 -6.44 -19.98 9.17
C VAL A 261 -6.46 -19.48 10.62
N GLU A 262 -7.64 -19.39 11.25
CA GLU A 262 -7.79 -19.01 12.65
C GLU A 262 -6.98 -19.92 13.56
N ARG A 263 -7.11 -21.21 13.43
CA ARG A 263 -6.33 -22.20 14.21
C ARG A 263 -4.82 -22.01 14.01
N ALA A 264 -4.38 -21.81 12.78
CA ALA A 264 -2.96 -21.69 12.46
C ALA A 264 -2.30 -20.41 12.99
N LEU A 265 -3.07 -19.30 13.10
CA LEU A 265 -2.52 -17.99 13.48
C LEU A 265 -2.82 -17.61 14.94
N PHE A 266 -3.90 -18.14 15.56
CA PHE A 266 -4.41 -17.63 16.83
C PHE A 266 -4.58 -18.70 17.92
N GLU A 267 -4.65 -19.98 17.56
CA GLU A 267 -4.66 -21.04 18.56
C GLU A 267 -3.21 -21.45 18.85
N SER A 268 -2.76 -21.24 20.11
CA SER A 268 -1.45 -21.68 20.55
C SER A 268 -1.36 -23.21 20.38
N ASN A 269 -0.37 -23.68 19.67
CA ASN A 269 0.06 -25.08 19.80
C ASN A 269 0.77 -25.16 21.16
N ASP A 270 0.00 -25.57 22.20
CA ASP A 270 0.57 -26.03 23.46
C ASP A 270 1.46 -27.29 23.27
#